data_ba1b9aea4e005e4dc17224fc8fe61e46
#
_entry.id   ba1b9aea4e005e4dc17224fc8fe61e46
#
_cell.length_a   1.000
_cell.length_b   1.000
_cell.length_c   1.000
_cell.angle_alpha   90.00
_cell.angle_beta   90.00
_cell.angle_gamma   90.00
#
_symmetry.space_group_name_H-M   'P 1'
#
loop_
_entity.id
_entity.type
_entity.pdbx_description
1 polymer ?
#
loop_
_entity_poly.entity_id
_entity_poly.type
_entity_poly.pdbx_seq_one_letter_code
_entity_poly.pdbx_strand_id
1 'polypeptide(L)'
;FPDGQLYVDLRGFGPSKRPGRASETVSYLLTALGAGIEQQPTTLDAKIALYRTLMAGTRTLLVLDNARDAAQVRPLLPGTGRSLVIITSRSPLTSLAAVEGAHILHLDVLSAGQAAELLRLYIGEERVAAETDAAADVARRCAYLPLALTVAASRAAVLPQMSLASLAGELEDAQTLPETLNAGERNADVWAVLSWSYRAASPAAQRMFRLLSTHPGPDLTTEAAAHLTGSGVPKTRQLLQQLTMTSLISEKSRGRYTFHDLLRAYSRDLASGEDTADQRDAALGRLLDYYVHLAHRAAVTLEPDREGEIDPPAVHAAQAAALTDPQEALAWFITEHRTLIGLVDAAFASRRYVQAWQLGWAMTDYCRRSGGWDDWLHVVHVALDASTSLGDIRAIAHAQRSLGRAYCWRGRLDEGQRNLREALSMYEAAGDDAGQGHAHRNLAYLYERRCDDAQALQHAEEAVRCYRAASHPAGIARSLNTLGWYLARTGRCDQAIAHSGDALRMLQTLGHRSGEAATQVTLGYAYHRLGKFGPALECLENGLTILREIGDHDSESDALVHLAETLEVSGQHARAAKTRQLAREILTALNHPDAGSILRGLRPRSDAGVAPL
;
A
#
# COMPACT_ATOMS: atom_id res chain seq x y z
N PHE A 1 24.06 -12.58 14.69
CA PHE A 1 23.98 -12.69 13.21
C PHE A 1 24.68 -11.47 12.63
N PRO A 2 25.94 -11.63 12.22
CA PRO A 2 26.79 -10.51 11.80
C PRO A 2 26.34 -9.86 10.49
N ASP A 3 25.61 -10.60 9.64
CA ASP A 3 25.22 -10.12 8.32
C ASP A 3 23.77 -9.55 8.29
N GLY A 4 23.13 -9.44 9.47
CA GLY A 4 21.86 -8.77 9.63
C GLY A 4 20.70 -9.61 10.16
N GLN A 5 19.55 -8.94 10.29
CA GLN A 5 18.29 -9.53 10.74
C GLN A 5 17.18 -9.08 9.77
N LEU A 6 16.37 -10.02 9.35
CA LEU A 6 15.23 -9.80 8.47
C LEU A 6 13.96 -10.24 9.18
N TYR A 7 12.95 -9.38 9.22
CA TYR A 7 11.64 -9.67 9.78
C TYR A 7 10.56 -9.48 8.73
N VAL A 8 9.64 -10.45 8.63
CA VAL A 8 8.49 -10.40 7.72
C VAL A 8 7.25 -10.95 8.42
N ASP A 9 6.19 -10.15 8.51
CA ASP A 9 4.85 -10.62 8.86
C ASP A 9 4.16 -11.21 7.62
N LEU A 10 3.91 -12.52 7.63
CA LEU A 10 3.27 -13.28 6.55
C LEU A 10 1.74 -13.20 6.56
N ARG A 11 1.12 -12.62 7.59
CA ARG A 11 -0.32 -12.37 7.72
C ARG A 11 -1.19 -13.63 7.51
N GLY A 12 -0.72 -14.76 7.98
CA GLY A 12 -1.43 -16.02 7.81
C GLY A 12 -2.79 -16.06 8.48
N PHE A 13 -2.94 -15.35 9.60
CA PHE A 13 -4.14 -15.32 10.45
C PHE A 13 -4.61 -13.90 10.79
N GLY A 14 -4.38 -12.94 9.90
CA GLY A 14 -4.83 -11.55 10.06
C GLY A 14 -6.28 -11.31 9.64
N PRO A 15 -6.81 -10.11 9.89
CA PRO A 15 -8.18 -9.72 9.55
C PRO A 15 -8.43 -9.65 8.04
N SER A 16 -7.41 -9.47 7.23
CA SER A 16 -7.52 -9.56 5.79
C SER A 16 -7.54 -11.03 5.36
N LYS A 17 -8.54 -11.44 4.60
CA LYS A 17 -8.65 -12.81 4.04
C LYS A 17 -7.53 -13.17 3.04
N ARG A 18 -6.55 -12.27 2.82
CA ARG A 18 -5.46 -12.45 1.87
C ARG A 18 -4.12 -12.58 2.62
N PRO A 19 -3.56 -13.79 2.67
CA PRO A 19 -2.18 -13.97 3.15
C PRO A 19 -1.21 -13.24 2.23
N GLY A 20 -0.07 -12.80 2.76
CA GLY A 20 0.99 -12.19 1.96
C GLY A 20 1.40 -13.10 0.80
N ARG A 21 1.45 -12.56 -0.41
CA ARG A 21 1.87 -13.34 -1.58
C ARG A 21 3.37 -13.62 -1.51
N ALA A 22 3.77 -14.84 -1.82
CA ALA A 22 5.17 -15.23 -1.82
C ALA A 22 6.05 -14.31 -2.70
N SER A 23 5.53 -13.85 -3.85
CA SER A 23 6.25 -12.96 -4.76
C SER A 23 6.56 -11.58 -4.15
N GLU A 24 5.64 -11.01 -3.39
CA GLU A 24 5.81 -9.73 -2.70
C GLU A 24 6.83 -9.86 -1.57
N THR A 25 6.69 -10.94 -0.80
CA THR A 25 7.57 -11.23 0.34
C THR A 25 9.01 -11.50 -0.11
N VAL A 26 9.21 -12.29 -1.19
CA VAL A 26 10.55 -12.53 -1.75
C VAL A 26 11.15 -11.22 -2.28
N SER A 27 10.36 -10.37 -2.95
CA SER A 27 10.84 -9.06 -3.42
C SER A 27 11.27 -8.16 -2.28
N TYR A 28 10.49 -8.11 -1.20
CA TYR A 28 10.86 -7.38 0.01
C TYR A 28 12.18 -7.88 0.61
N LEU A 29 12.35 -9.21 0.75
CA LEU A 29 13.58 -9.81 1.26
C LEU A 29 14.79 -9.53 0.37
N LEU A 30 14.62 -9.59 -0.95
CA LEU A 30 15.67 -9.25 -1.91
C LEU A 30 16.12 -7.79 -1.75
N THR A 31 15.18 -6.87 -1.62
CA THR A 31 15.47 -5.45 -1.39
C THR A 31 16.21 -5.24 -0.06
N ALA A 32 15.77 -5.89 1.00
CA ALA A 32 16.40 -5.81 2.31
C ALA A 32 17.83 -6.39 2.33
N LEU A 33 18.14 -7.34 1.44
CA LEU A 33 19.47 -7.91 1.25
C LEU A 33 20.38 -7.06 0.34
N GLY A 34 19.91 -5.85 -0.05
CA GLY A 34 20.71 -4.96 -0.92
C GLY A 34 20.73 -5.39 -2.38
N ALA A 35 19.99 -6.44 -2.76
CA ALA A 35 19.65 -6.66 -4.14
C ALA A 35 18.71 -5.55 -4.54
N GLY A 36 19.27 -4.54 -5.17
CA GLY A 36 18.46 -3.54 -5.85
C GLY A 36 17.37 -4.29 -6.58
N ILE A 37 16.17 -3.74 -6.59
CA ILE A 37 15.02 -4.33 -7.27
C ILE A 37 15.36 -4.60 -8.76
N GLU A 38 16.48 -4.08 -9.26
CA GLU A 38 17.12 -4.28 -10.58
C GLU A 38 17.65 -5.67 -10.84
N GLN A 39 18.10 -6.29 -9.80
CA GLN A 39 18.66 -7.63 -9.86
C GLN A 39 17.57 -8.68 -9.67
N GLN A 40 16.32 -8.23 -9.41
CA GLN A 40 15.22 -9.14 -9.16
C GLN A 40 14.59 -9.61 -10.48
N PRO A 41 14.61 -10.90 -10.77
CA PRO A 41 13.96 -11.47 -11.93
C PRO A 41 12.45 -11.25 -11.91
N THR A 42 11.82 -11.29 -13.07
CA THR A 42 10.36 -11.07 -13.20
C THR A 42 9.51 -12.25 -12.73
N THR A 43 10.06 -13.47 -12.73
CA THR A 43 9.35 -14.68 -12.30
C THR A 43 9.62 -15.00 -10.83
N LEU A 44 8.63 -15.55 -10.14
CA LEU A 44 8.78 -15.95 -8.73
C LEU A 44 9.95 -16.93 -8.54
N ASP A 45 10.07 -17.94 -9.40
CA ASP A 45 11.14 -18.95 -9.29
C ASP A 45 12.53 -18.34 -9.44
N ALA A 46 12.69 -17.41 -10.37
CA ALA A 46 13.95 -16.71 -10.55
C ALA A 46 14.26 -15.74 -9.39
N LYS A 47 13.25 -15.11 -8.80
CA LYS A 47 13.38 -14.31 -7.56
C LYS A 47 13.84 -15.19 -6.39
N ILE A 48 13.25 -16.37 -6.23
CA ILE A 48 13.62 -17.34 -5.21
C ILE A 48 15.09 -17.80 -5.42
N ALA A 49 15.48 -18.06 -6.66
CA ALA A 49 16.85 -18.45 -6.99
C ALA A 49 17.86 -17.36 -6.63
N LEU A 50 17.57 -16.10 -6.97
CA LEU A 50 18.40 -14.95 -6.62
C LEU A 50 18.46 -14.74 -5.09
N TYR A 51 17.32 -14.80 -4.42
CA TYR A 51 17.23 -14.70 -2.96
C TYR A 51 18.12 -15.76 -2.29
N ARG A 52 18.01 -17.01 -2.71
CA ARG A 52 18.84 -18.11 -2.19
C ARG A 52 20.33 -17.90 -2.47
N THR A 53 20.68 -17.34 -3.62
CA THR A 53 22.06 -17.00 -3.98
C THR A 53 22.62 -15.94 -3.05
N LEU A 54 21.87 -14.88 -2.75
CA LEU A 54 22.29 -13.82 -1.85
C LEU A 54 22.39 -14.30 -0.40
N MET A 55 21.48 -15.16 0.03
CA MET A 55 21.52 -15.76 1.38
C MET A 55 22.62 -16.81 1.53
N ALA A 56 23.12 -17.42 0.45
CA ALA A 56 24.01 -18.58 0.48
C ALA A 56 25.35 -18.35 1.20
N GLY A 57 25.82 -17.11 1.28
CA GLY A 57 27.06 -16.74 1.97
C GLY A 57 26.87 -16.08 3.32
N THR A 58 25.63 -15.79 3.72
CA THR A 58 25.33 -14.93 4.87
C THR A 58 24.99 -15.70 6.15
N ARG A 59 25.22 -15.05 7.30
CA ARG A 59 24.82 -15.51 8.63
C ARG A 59 23.74 -14.59 9.17
N THR A 60 22.58 -14.67 8.55
CA THR A 60 21.42 -13.79 8.78
C THR A 60 20.38 -14.49 9.65
N LEU A 61 19.72 -13.73 10.53
CA LEU A 61 18.50 -14.16 11.22
C LEU A 61 17.30 -13.76 10.36
N LEU A 62 16.51 -14.73 9.93
CA LEU A 62 15.25 -14.51 9.23
C LEU A 62 14.07 -14.88 10.14
N VAL A 63 13.22 -13.92 10.45
CA VAL A 63 11.99 -14.15 11.22
C VAL A 63 10.79 -14.03 10.29
N LEU A 64 10.09 -15.14 10.10
CA LEU A 64 8.85 -15.25 9.32
C LEU A 64 7.68 -15.38 10.30
N ASP A 65 7.03 -14.27 10.58
CA ASP A 65 6.00 -14.21 11.59
C ASP A 65 4.60 -14.48 11.02
N ASN A 66 3.74 -15.14 11.80
CA ASN A 66 2.33 -15.36 11.49
C ASN A 66 2.10 -16.11 10.14
N ALA A 67 2.83 -17.20 9.92
CA ALA A 67 2.67 -18.06 8.75
C ALA A 67 1.36 -18.86 8.80
N ARG A 68 0.64 -18.95 7.68
CA ARG A 68 -0.60 -19.73 7.57
C ARG A 68 -0.35 -21.20 7.28
N ASP A 69 0.52 -21.48 6.32
CA ASP A 69 0.82 -22.82 5.85
C ASP A 69 2.24 -22.93 5.31
N ALA A 70 2.71 -24.16 5.09
CA ALA A 70 4.05 -24.42 4.59
C ALA A 70 4.29 -23.92 3.15
N ALA A 71 3.24 -23.82 2.33
CA ALA A 71 3.36 -23.34 0.95
C ALA A 71 3.75 -21.85 0.92
N GLN A 72 3.27 -21.07 1.90
CA GLN A 72 3.65 -19.68 2.06
C GLN A 72 5.13 -19.51 2.49
N VAL A 73 5.64 -20.44 3.29
CA VAL A 73 7.00 -20.38 3.87
C VAL A 73 8.08 -20.88 2.91
N ARG A 74 7.84 -21.97 2.18
CA ARG A 74 8.86 -22.64 1.34
C ARG A 74 9.62 -21.74 0.38
N PRO A 75 8.99 -20.80 -0.31
CA PRO A 75 9.69 -19.87 -1.20
C PRO A 75 10.69 -18.96 -0.47
N LEU A 76 10.49 -18.75 0.83
CA LEU A 76 11.25 -17.81 1.67
C LEU A 76 12.43 -18.48 2.40
N LEU A 77 12.56 -19.81 2.30
CA LEU A 77 13.64 -20.52 2.97
C LEU A 77 14.97 -20.32 2.21
N PRO A 78 16.05 -19.93 2.92
CA PRO A 78 17.39 -19.86 2.34
C PRO A 78 17.86 -21.24 1.92
N GLY A 79 18.59 -21.33 0.79
CA GLY A 79 19.07 -22.61 0.27
C GLY A 79 20.26 -23.23 1.03
N THR A 80 20.76 -22.60 2.08
CA THR A 80 21.96 -23.02 2.83
C THR A 80 21.79 -22.87 4.33
N GLY A 81 22.45 -23.75 5.11
CA GLY A 81 22.31 -23.83 6.57
C GLY A 81 23.13 -22.84 7.40
N ARG A 82 23.60 -21.71 6.86
CA ARG A 82 24.37 -20.71 7.61
C ARG A 82 23.51 -19.67 8.31
N SER A 83 22.29 -19.45 7.82
CA SER A 83 21.32 -18.53 8.41
C SER A 83 20.31 -19.27 9.27
N LEU A 84 19.82 -18.62 10.33
CA LEU A 84 18.75 -19.16 11.16
C LEU A 84 17.41 -18.60 10.69
N VAL A 85 16.43 -19.48 10.49
CA VAL A 85 15.06 -19.11 10.18
C VAL A 85 14.17 -19.44 11.38
N ILE A 86 13.47 -18.45 11.88
CA ILE A 86 12.44 -18.62 12.92
C ILE A 86 11.09 -18.36 12.26
N ILE A 87 10.17 -19.32 12.39
CA ILE A 87 8.83 -19.23 11.80
C ILE A 87 7.83 -19.30 12.94
N THR A 88 6.94 -18.32 13.07
CA THR A 88 5.81 -18.43 13.98
C THR A 88 4.55 -18.78 13.19
N SER A 89 3.72 -19.64 13.75
CA SER A 89 2.45 -20.06 13.16
C SER A 89 1.49 -20.57 14.20
N ARG A 90 0.19 -20.41 13.96
CA ARG A 90 -0.87 -21.09 14.74
C ARG A 90 -1.15 -22.52 14.22
N SER A 91 -0.58 -22.87 13.07
CA SER A 91 -0.65 -24.22 12.49
C SER A 91 0.67 -24.95 12.72
N PRO A 92 0.66 -26.25 13.01
CA PRO A 92 1.88 -26.99 13.36
C PRO A 92 2.90 -27.14 12.23
N LEU A 93 2.59 -26.74 10.98
CA LEU A 93 3.49 -26.73 9.80
C LEU A 93 4.31 -28.04 9.64
N THR A 94 3.73 -29.18 9.97
CA THR A 94 4.41 -30.50 10.04
C THR A 94 5.13 -30.90 8.76
N SER A 95 4.66 -30.42 7.61
CA SER A 95 5.32 -30.67 6.33
C SER A 95 6.69 -29.98 6.20
N LEU A 96 6.96 -28.89 6.92
CA LEU A 96 8.28 -28.26 6.96
C LEU A 96 9.27 -29.11 7.79
N ALA A 97 8.80 -29.76 8.84
CA ALA A 97 9.62 -30.69 9.60
C ALA A 97 9.99 -31.94 8.78
N ALA A 98 9.02 -32.46 8.02
CA ALA A 98 9.20 -33.68 7.25
C ALA A 98 10.08 -33.50 6.00
N VAL A 99 10.04 -32.35 5.34
CA VAL A 99 10.70 -32.14 4.04
C VAL A 99 11.94 -31.26 4.19
N GLU A 100 11.85 -30.17 4.97
CA GLU A 100 12.90 -29.18 5.13
C GLU A 100 13.74 -29.37 6.42
N GLY A 101 13.38 -30.34 7.25
CA GLY A 101 14.10 -30.65 8.50
C GLY A 101 13.89 -29.57 9.58
N ALA A 102 12.78 -28.84 9.56
CA ALA A 102 12.50 -27.81 10.56
C ALA A 102 12.25 -28.42 11.94
N HIS A 103 12.81 -27.80 12.96
CA HIS A 103 12.53 -28.14 14.35
C HIS A 103 11.25 -27.45 14.80
N ILE A 104 10.23 -28.22 15.20
CA ILE A 104 8.98 -27.67 15.74
C ILE A 104 9.16 -27.44 17.23
N LEU A 105 9.08 -26.19 17.65
CA LEU A 105 8.99 -25.78 19.05
C LEU A 105 7.54 -25.45 19.37
N HIS A 106 6.91 -26.24 20.22
CA HIS A 106 5.61 -25.90 20.76
C HIS A 106 5.81 -24.88 21.88
N LEU A 107 5.28 -23.65 21.68
CA LEU A 107 5.21 -22.65 22.74
C LEU A 107 3.99 -23.00 23.60
N ASP A 108 4.27 -23.51 24.75
CA ASP A 108 3.26 -23.76 25.78
C ASP A 108 3.02 -22.49 26.61
N VAL A 109 2.03 -22.52 27.50
CA VAL A 109 1.83 -21.47 28.50
C VAL A 109 3.07 -21.33 29.39
N LEU A 110 3.21 -20.18 30.04
CA LEU A 110 4.32 -19.97 30.97
C LEU A 110 4.25 -20.97 32.14
N SER A 111 5.40 -21.40 32.65
CA SER A 111 5.47 -22.08 33.92
C SER A 111 5.07 -21.15 35.08
N ALA A 112 4.66 -21.69 36.21
CA ALA A 112 4.30 -20.88 37.38
C ALA A 112 5.43 -19.92 37.81
N GLY A 113 6.70 -20.35 37.70
CA GLY A 113 7.86 -19.49 37.99
C GLY A 113 8.03 -18.35 37.02
N GLN A 114 7.88 -18.61 35.71
CA GLN A 114 7.95 -17.58 34.66
C GLN A 114 6.77 -16.59 34.76
N ALA A 115 5.58 -17.07 35.08
CA ALA A 115 4.42 -16.20 35.31
C ALA A 115 4.62 -15.28 36.52
N ALA A 116 5.18 -15.80 37.61
CA ALA A 116 5.53 -15.01 38.80
C ALA A 116 6.60 -13.95 38.45
N GLU A 117 7.60 -14.29 37.63
CA GLU A 117 8.63 -13.36 37.20
C GLU A 117 8.05 -12.26 36.33
N LEU A 118 7.14 -12.57 35.39
CA LEU A 118 6.44 -11.58 34.61
C LEU A 118 5.62 -10.64 35.50
N LEU A 119 4.90 -11.15 36.48
CA LEU A 119 4.19 -10.32 37.46
C LEU A 119 5.14 -9.38 38.23
N ARG A 120 6.32 -9.86 38.65
CA ARG A 120 7.34 -9.04 39.32
C ARG A 120 7.84 -7.89 38.45
N LEU A 121 8.07 -8.14 37.18
CA LEU A 121 8.50 -7.10 36.23
C LEU A 121 7.51 -5.95 36.09
N TYR A 122 6.21 -6.24 36.16
CA TYR A 122 5.15 -5.23 36.00
C TYR A 122 4.71 -4.58 37.31
N ILE A 123 4.63 -5.35 38.37
CA ILE A 123 4.01 -4.93 39.65
C ILE A 123 5.08 -4.57 40.71
N GLY A 124 6.30 -5.05 40.54
CA GLY A 124 7.41 -4.88 41.49
C GLY A 124 7.62 -6.09 42.39
N GLU A 125 8.89 -6.36 42.73
CA GLU A 125 9.32 -7.51 43.55
C GLU A 125 8.68 -7.51 44.93
N GLU A 126 8.72 -6.37 45.65
CA GLU A 126 8.22 -6.25 47.00
C GLU A 126 6.74 -6.61 47.14
N ARG A 127 5.93 -6.14 46.18
CA ARG A 127 4.48 -6.34 46.21
C ARG A 127 4.11 -7.80 45.90
N VAL A 128 4.79 -8.42 44.94
CA VAL A 128 4.57 -9.85 44.61
C VAL A 128 5.06 -10.75 45.73
N ALA A 129 6.18 -10.41 46.37
CA ALA A 129 6.70 -11.16 47.51
C ALA A 129 5.79 -11.05 48.76
N ALA A 130 5.15 -9.90 48.96
CA ALA A 130 4.21 -9.70 50.09
C ALA A 130 2.89 -10.50 49.93
N GLU A 131 2.48 -10.77 48.66
CA GLU A 131 1.22 -11.47 48.35
C GLU A 131 1.45 -12.68 47.42
N THR A 132 2.42 -13.54 47.74
CA THR A 132 2.87 -14.64 46.86
C THR A 132 1.74 -15.60 46.47
N ASP A 133 0.87 -15.99 47.41
CA ASP A 133 -0.25 -16.89 47.10
C ASP A 133 -1.28 -16.23 46.17
N ALA A 134 -1.59 -14.97 46.42
CA ALA A 134 -2.49 -14.21 45.54
C ALA A 134 -1.91 -14.00 44.15
N ALA A 135 -0.60 -13.75 44.04
CA ALA A 135 0.09 -13.68 42.73
C ALA A 135 0.02 -15.02 41.98
N ALA A 136 0.16 -16.15 42.68
CA ALA A 136 -0.01 -17.47 42.08
C ALA A 136 -1.45 -17.73 41.62
N ASP A 137 -2.43 -17.23 42.37
CA ASP A 137 -3.85 -17.30 42.02
C ASP A 137 -4.16 -16.46 40.76
N VAL A 138 -3.65 -15.24 40.69
CA VAL A 138 -3.73 -14.40 39.46
C VAL A 138 -3.13 -15.14 38.27
N ALA A 139 -1.93 -15.73 38.41
CA ALA A 139 -1.28 -16.47 37.33
C ALA A 139 -2.12 -17.67 36.86
N ARG A 140 -2.71 -18.41 37.78
CA ARG A 140 -3.58 -19.55 37.47
C ARG A 140 -4.85 -19.13 36.76
N ARG A 141 -5.50 -18.06 37.20
CA ARG A 141 -6.71 -17.50 36.58
C ARG A 141 -6.45 -16.87 35.21
N CYS A 142 -5.21 -16.44 34.96
CA CYS A 142 -4.73 -16.03 33.64
C CYS A 142 -4.34 -17.22 32.74
N ALA A 143 -4.60 -18.47 33.16
CA ALA A 143 -4.18 -19.69 32.46
C ALA A 143 -2.69 -19.70 32.09
N TYR A 144 -1.86 -19.00 32.81
CA TYR A 144 -0.42 -18.79 32.54
C TYR A 144 -0.10 -18.20 31.15
N LEU A 145 -1.06 -17.54 30.51
CA LEU A 145 -0.88 -16.94 29.20
C LEU A 145 -0.21 -15.56 29.30
N PRO A 146 0.89 -15.31 28.57
CA PRO A 146 1.64 -14.06 28.69
C PRO A 146 0.77 -12.80 28.50
N LEU A 147 -0.10 -12.80 27.49
CA LEU A 147 -0.99 -11.67 27.23
C LEU A 147 -1.97 -11.42 28.38
N ALA A 148 -2.62 -12.47 28.90
CA ALA A 148 -3.56 -12.35 29.99
C ALA A 148 -2.87 -11.83 31.25
N LEU A 149 -1.69 -12.37 31.59
CA LEU A 149 -0.85 -11.91 32.69
C LEU A 149 -0.43 -10.45 32.52
N THR A 150 -0.01 -10.04 31.33
CA THR A 150 0.37 -8.64 31.04
C THR A 150 -0.81 -7.70 31.29
N VAL A 151 -2.00 -8.06 30.82
CA VAL A 151 -3.22 -7.26 31.01
C VAL A 151 -3.56 -7.15 32.53
N ALA A 152 -3.54 -8.25 33.25
CA ALA A 152 -3.80 -8.28 34.70
C ALA A 152 -2.73 -7.49 35.50
N ALA A 153 -1.46 -7.68 35.16
CA ALA A 153 -0.34 -7.01 35.81
C ALA A 153 -0.33 -5.49 35.53
N SER A 154 -0.62 -5.07 34.32
CA SER A 154 -0.73 -3.64 33.95
C SER A 154 -1.79 -2.93 34.79
N ARG A 155 -2.96 -3.57 35.01
CA ARG A 155 -4.00 -3.01 35.88
C ARG A 155 -3.56 -2.93 37.35
N ALA A 156 -2.92 -3.98 37.86
CA ALA A 156 -2.39 -3.95 39.22
C ALA A 156 -1.33 -2.85 39.41
N ALA A 157 -0.53 -2.58 38.39
CA ALA A 157 0.47 -1.50 38.40
C ALA A 157 -0.17 -0.10 38.42
N VAL A 158 -1.28 0.08 37.67
CA VAL A 158 -2.02 1.34 37.65
C VAL A 158 -2.79 1.62 38.94
N LEU A 159 -3.16 0.56 39.69
CA LEU A 159 -3.89 0.63 40.95
C LEU A 159 -3.02 0.13 42.11
N PRO A 160 -2.06 0.89 42.63
CA PRO A 160 -1.12 0.42 43.67
C PRO A 160 -1.79 0.03 44.98
N GLN A 161 -2.96 0.59 45.27
CA GLN A 161 -3.72 0.30 46.52
C GLN A 161 -4.57 -0.98 46.43
N MET A 162 -4.72 -1.56 45.22
CA MET A 162 -5.46 -2.81 45.05
C MET A 162 -4.59 -3.98 45.48
N SER A 163 -5.05 -4.86 46.40
CA SER A 163 -4.33 -6.07 46.72
C SER A 163 -4.38 -7.10 45.59
N LEU A 164 -3.36 -7.94 45.45
CA LEU A 164 -3.37 -9.03 44.48
C LEU A 164 -4.47 -10.06 44.80
N ALA A 165 -4.83 -10.21 46.07
CA ALA A 165 -5.97 -11.03 46.49
C ALA A 165 -7.31 -10.47 45.97
N SER A 166 -7.49 -9.13 45.97
CA SER A 166 -8.68 -8.49 45.38
C SER A 166 -8.70 -8.68 43.86
N LEU A 167 -7.53 -8.55 43.19
CA LEU A 167 -7.37 -8.81 41.78
C LEU A 167 -7.75 -10.25 41.41
N ALA A 168 -7.29 -11.23 42.17
CA ALA A 168 -7.63 -12.64 41.98
C ALA A 168 -9.15 -12.89 42.14
N GLY A 169 -9.79 -12.25 43.13
CA GLY A 169 -11.24 -12.33 43.33
C GLY A 169 -12.04 -11.75 42.17
N GLU A 170 -11.64 -10.57 41.64
CA GLU A 170 -12.29 -9.98 40.48
C GLU A 170 -12.15 -10.86 39.21
N LEU A 171 -11.02 -11.56 39.06
CA LEU A 171 -10.83 -12.52 37.97
C LEU A 171 -11.71 -13.77 38.12
N GLU A 172 -11.95 -14.23 39.36
CA GLU A 172 -12.87 -15.34 39.68
C GLU A 172 -14.31 -15.00 39.31
N ASP A 173 -14.77 -13.83 39.72
CA ASP A 173 -16.12 -13.35 39.41
C ASP A 173 -16.31 -13.23 37.89
N ALA A 174 -15.27 -12.87 37.11
CA ALA A 174 -15.32 -12.80 35.68
C ALA A 174 -15.44 -14.17 34.99
N GLN A 175 -14.89 -15.24 35.58
CA GLN A 175 -14.98 -16.62 35.05
C GLN A 175 -16.35 -17.27 35.31
N THR A 176 -17.10 -16.80 36.30
CA THR A 176 -18.42 -17.39 36.68
C THR A 176 -19.59 -16.83 35.85
N LEU A 177 -19.36 -15.92 34.92
CA LEU A 177 -20.42 -15.34 34.10
C LEU A 177 -20.81 -16.21 32.88
N PRO A 178 -22.12 -16.26 32.51
CA PRO A 178 -22.64 -17.23 31.55
C PRO A 178 -21.98 -17.15 30.14
N GLU A 179 -21.76 -18.33 29.60
CA GLU A 179 -21.25 -18.63 28.24
C GLU A 179 -22.14 -18.04 27.15
N THR A 180 -21.94 -16.80 26.77
CA THR A 180 -22.54 -16.25 25.53
C THR A 180 -21.56 -16.27 24.34
N LEU A 181 -20.33 -16.75 24.54
CA LEU A 181 -19.31 -16.82 23.51
C LEU A 181 -18.85 -18.27 23.33
N ASN A 182 -19.30 -18.93 22.28
CA ASN A 182 -18.86 -20.26 21.84
C ASN A 182 -17.38 -20.27 21.39
N ALA A 183 -16.45 -20.08 22.31
CA ALA A 183 -15.03 -20.31 22.13
C ALA A 183 -14.68 -21.61 22.86
N GLY A 184 -14.06 -22.58 22.19
CA GLY A 184 -13.69 -23.86 22.78
C GLY A 184 -12.90 -23.69 24.08
N GLU A 185 -12.97 -24.70 24.98
CA GLU A 185 -12.54 -24.70 26.40
C GLU A 185 -11.19 -24.02 26.74
N ARG A 186 -10.22 -23.95 25.80
CA ARG A 186 -8.91 -23.28 26.00
C ARG A 186 -8.93 -21.77 25.86
N ASN A 187 -9.96 -21.16 25.29
CA ASN A 187 -10.06 -19.72 25.11
C ASN A 187 -10.91 -19.04 26.19
N ALA A 188 -11.71 -19.77 26.95
CA ALA A 188 -12.60 -19.22 27.97
C ALA A 188 -11.85 -18.40 29.03
N ASP A 189 -10.71 -18.92 29.53
CA ASP A 189 -9.90 -18.25 30.55
C ASP A 189 -9.29 -16.93 30.06
N VAL A 190 -8.86 -16.88 28.78
CA VAL A 190 -8.32 -15.65 28.18
C VAL A 190 -9.41 -14.58 28.00
N TRP A 191 -10.58 -15.01 27.54
CA TRP A 191 -11.74 -14.13 27.38
C TRP A 191 -12.22 -13.58 28.72
N ALA A 192 -12.16 -14.36 29.78
CA ALA A 192 -12.47 -13.91 31.14
C ALA A 192 -11.56 -12.75 31.59
N VAL A 193 -10.23 -12.92 31.42
CA VAL A 193 -9.26 -11.86 31.76
C VAL A 193 -9.45 -10.61 30.91
N LEU A 194 -9.65 -10.78 29.61
CA LEU A 194 -9.88 -9.66 28.70
C LEU A 194 -11.20 -8.94 29.03
N SER A 195 -12.26 -9.71 29.35
CA SER A 195 -13.56 -9.15 29.74
C SER A 195 -13.48 -8.31 31.01
N TRP A 196 -12.67 -8.75 31.96
CA TRP A 196 -12.46 -8.02 33.19
C TRP A 196 -11.75 -6.68 32.98
N SER A 197 -10.67 -6.62 32.17
CA SER A 197 -10.01 -5.37 31.81
C SER A 197 -10.92 -4.43 31.00
N TYR A 198 -11.73 -5.01 30.10
CA TYR A 198 -12.73 -4.26 29.34
C TYR A 198 -13.79 -3.63 30.26
N ARG A 199 -14.36 -4.41 31.21
CA ARG A 199 -15.37 -3.92 32.15
C ARG A 199 -14.87 -2.86 33.11
N ALA A 200 -13.58 -2.88 33.41
CA ALA A 200 -12.95 -1.87 34.25
C ALA A 200 -12.71 -0.53 33.54
N ALA A 201 -12.75 -0.52 32.22
CA ALA A 201 -12.65 0.70 31.45
C ALA A 201 -13.94 1.52 31.57
N SER A 202 -13.86 2.85 31.41
CA SER A 202 -15.05 3.70 31.36
C SER A 202 -16.00 3.30 30.21
N PRO A 203 -17.32 3.50 30.32
CA PRO A 203 -18.25 3.17 29.24
C PRO A 203 -17.88 3.80 27.88
N ALA A 204 -17.30 4.99 27.90
CA ALA A 204 -16.81 5.65 26.69
C ALA A 204 -15.57 4.93 26.09
N ALA A 205 -14.64 4.45 26.92
CA ALA A 205 -13.48 3.68 26.49
C ALA A 205 -13.89 2.28 26.01
N GLN A 206 -14.85 1.63 26.66
CA GLN A 206 -15.43 0.35 26.23
C GLN A 206 -16.03 0.49 24.82
N ARG A 207 -16.87 1.50 24.61
CA ARG A 207 -17.42 1.77 23.27
C ARG A 207 -16.33 2.05 22.23
N MET A 208 -15.34 2.84 22.58
CA MET A 208 -14.19 3.08 21.70
C MET A 208 -13.48 1.78 21.35
N PHE A 209 -13.15 0.95 22.33
CA PHE A 209 -12.49 -0.34 22.13
C PHE A 209 -13.25 -1.20 21.11
N ARG A 210 -14.58 -1.34 21.25
CA ARG A 210 -15.42 -2.09 20.34
C ARG A 210 -15.36 -1.52 18.90
N LEU A 211 -15.54 -0.21 18.76
CA LEU A 211 -15.58 0.45 17.46
C LEU A 211 -14.21 0.39 16.73
N LEU A 212 -13.08 0.45 17.47
CA LEU A 212 -11.76 0.35 16.88
C LEU A 212 -11.55 -0.94 16.07
N SER A 213 -12.25 -2.04 16.41
CA SER A 213 -12.18 -3.29 15.64
C SER A 213 -12.73 -3.18 14.22
N THR A 214 -13.50 -2.15 13.92
CA THR A 214 -14.04 -1.85 12.58
C THR A 214 -12.95 -1.35 11.63
N HIS A 215 -11.85 -0.81 12.16
CA HIS A 215 -10.73 -0.33 11.37
C HIS A 215 -9.97 -1.50 10.73
N PRO A 216 -9.84 -1.59 9.39
CA PRO A 216 -9.25 -2.75 8.72
C PRO A 216 -7.71 -2.76 8.72
N GLY A 217 -7.09 -1.61 9.00
CA GLY A 217 -5.63 -1.46 8.95
C GLY A 217 -4.90 -2.09 10.13
N PRO A 218 -3.57 -2.22 10.03
CA PRO A 218 -2.73 -2.77 11.08
C PRO A 218 -2.63 -1.86 12.31
N ASP A 219 -2.70 -0.58 12.09
CA ASP A 219 -2.70 0.48 13.10
C ASP A 219 -3.59 1.65 12.64
N LEU A 220 -3.92 2.56 13.54
CA LEU A 220 -4.76 3.73 13.25
C LEU A 220 -4.25 4.96 14.00
N THR A 221 -4.54 6.14 13.46
CA THR A 221 -4.20 7.42 14.09
C THR A 221 -5.26 7.84 15.10
N THR A 222 -4.89 8.78 15.98
CA THR A 222 -5.84 9.42 16.91
C THR A 222 -7.00 10.07 16.16
N GLU A 223 -6.72 10.69 15.02
CA GLU A 223 -7.70 11.37 14.17
C GLU A 223 -8.67 10.37 13.53
N ALA A 224 -8.17 9.26 13.00
CA ALA A 224 -9.00 8.19 12.47
C ALA A 224 -9.92 7.61 13.56
N ALA A 225 -9.40 7.39 14.79
CA ALA A 225 -10.19 6.95 15.93
C ALA A 225 -11.26 7.99 16.34
N ALA A 226 -10.94 9.28 16.24
CA ALA A 226 -11.88 10.37 16.53
C ALA A 226 -13.07 10.37 15.56
N HIS A 227 -12.80 10.22 14.27
CA HIS A 227 -13.84 10.11 13.25
C HIS A 227 -14.66 8.83 13.41
N LEU A 228 -14.01 7.69 13.60
CA LEU A 228 -14.66 6.41 13.83
C LEU A 228 -15.67 6.49 14.99
N THR A 229 -15.28 7.08 16.11
CA THR A 229 -16.13 7.18 17.31
C THR A 229 -17.10 8.37 17.31
N GLY A 230 -16.91 9.34 16.40
CA GLY A 230 -17.66 10.60 16.38
C GLY A 230 -17.33 11.50 17.57
N SER A 231 -16.09 11.45 18.07
CA SER A 231 -15.62 12.20 19.24
C SER A 231 -14.56 13.23 18.85
N GLY A 232 -14.40 14.30 19.63
CA GLY A 232 -13.31 15.24 19.42
C GLY A 232 -11.93 14.63 19.71
N VAL A 233 -10.89 15.05 18.97
CA VAL A 233 -9.51 14.53 19.10
C VAL A 233 -8.96 14.55 20.53
N PRO A 234 -9.15 15.62 21.35
CA PRO A 234 -8.62 15.63 22.72
C PRO A 234 -9.24 14.52 23.60
N LYS A 235 -10.56 14.35 23.51
CA LYS A 235 -11.28 13.29 24.23
C LYS A 235 -10.87 11.91 23.75
N THR A 236 -10.73 11.73 22.45
CA THR A 236 -10.28 10.47 21.84
C THR A 236 -8.90 10.10 22.33
N ARG A 237 -7.97 11.05 22.40
CA ARG A 237 -6.61 10.80 22.93
C ARG A 237 -6.64 10.32 24.38
N GLN A 238 -7.47 10.92 25.25
CA GLN A 238 -7.62 10.47 26.61
C GLN A 238 -8.15 9.04 26.71
N LEU A 239 -9.14 8.69 25.88
CA LEU A 239 -9.72 7.35 25.85
C LEU A 239 -8.72 6.30 25.32
N LEU A 240 -7.95 6.65 24.27
CA LEU A 240 -6.88 5.79 23.74
C LEU A 240 -5.77 5.57 24.78
N GLN A 241 -5.39 6.62 25.52
CA GLN A 241 -4.44 6.49 26.64
C GLN A 241 -4.99 5.57 27.73
N GLN A 242 -6.27 5.68 28.11
CA GLN A 242 -6.90 4.79 29.06
C GLN A 242 -6.85 3.33 28.58
N LEU A 243 -7.15 3.06 27.32
CA LEU A 243 -7.08 1.72 26.74
C LEU A 243 -5.63 1.19 26.67
N THR A 244 -4.66 2.05 26.44
CA THR A 244 -3.23 1.69 26.46
C THR A 244 -2.76 1.35 27.87
N MET A 245 -3.16 2.13 28.87
CA MET A 245 -2.83 1.86 30.29
C MET A 245 -3.40 0.52 30.79
N THR A 246 -4.50 0.05 30.21
CA THR A 246 -5.09 -1.25 30.51
C THR A 246 -4.62 -2.37 29.59
N SER A 247 -3.63 -2.11 28.73
CA SER A 247 -3.07 -3.06 27.75
C SER A 247 -4.09 -3.65 26.78
N LEU A 248 -5.23 -2.99 26.58
CA LEU A 248 -6.23 -3.37 25.57
C LEU A 248 -5.83 -2.95 24.16
N ILE A 249 -4.99 -1.93 24.04
CA ILE A 249 -4.32 -1.51 22.79
C ILE A 249 -2.87 -1.14 23.11
N SER A 250 -2.04 -0.99 22.09
CA SER A 250 -0.65 -0.53 22.23
C SER A 250 -0.39 0.69 21.35
N GLU A 251 0.37 1.66 21.86
CA GLU A 251 0.85 2.77 21.06
C GLU A 251 2.16 2.35 20.38
N LYS A 252 2.13 2.19 19.05
CA LYS A 252 3.28 1.76 18.23
C LYS A 252 4.28 2.89 18.00
N SER A 253 3.77 4.08 17.77
CA SER A 253 4.49 5.33 17.68
C SER A 253 3.56 6.46 18.11
N ARG A 254 4.09 7.65 18.37
CA ARG A 254 3.30 8.76 18.89
C ARG A 254 2.02 9.02 18.08
N GLY A 255 0.88 8.79 18.70
CA GLY A 255 -0.44 8.99 18.12
C GLY A 255 -0.92 7.89 17.14
N ARG A 256 -0.18 6.77 17.04
CA ARG A 256 -0.58 5.58 16.26
C ARG A 256 -0.73 4.37 17.17
N TYR A 257 -1.87 3.74 17.09
CA TYR A 257 -2.28 2.65 17.98
C TYR A 257 -2.53 1.37 17.21
N THR A 258 -2.21 0.25 17.83
CA THR A 258 -2.39 -1.08 17.24
C THR A 258 -3.07 -2.01 18.23
N PHE A 259 -3.69 -3.05 17.70
CA PHE A 259 -4.27 -4.16 18.45
C PHE A 259 -3.41 -5.40 18.33
N HIS A 260 -3.27 -6.13 19.40
CA HIS A 260 -2.94 -7.54 19.30
C HIS A 260 -4.11 -8.31 18.66
N ASP A 261 -3.82 -9.28 17.78
CA ASP A 261 -4.85 -10.01 17.00
C ASP A 261 -5.97 -10.59 17.88
N LEU A 262 -5.61 -11.13 19.05
CA LEU A 262 -6.56 -11.71 19.99
C LEU A 262 -7.49 -10.62 20.57
N LEU A 263 -6.93 -9.46 20.93
CA LEU A 263 -7.70 -8.33 21.43
C LEU A 263 -8.61 -7.74 20.35
N ARG A 264 -8.16 -7.75 19.10
CA ARG A 264 -8.98 -7.34 17.95
C ARG A 264 -10.15 -8.31 17.72
N ALA A 265 -9.91 -9.62 17.83
CA ALA A 265 -10.97 -10.62 17.75
C ALA A 265 -12.00 -10.45 18.87
N TYR A 266 -11.53 -10.30 20.11
CA TYR A 266 -12.38 -10.02 21.27
C TYR A 266 -13.21 -8.74 21.09
N SER A 267 -12.59 -7.66 20.65
CA SER A 267 -13.27 -6.39 20.37
C SER A 267 -14.39 -6.53 19.32
N ARG A 268 -14.19 -7.36 18.28
CA ARG A 268 -15.24 -7.65 17.28
C ARG A 268 -16.41 -8.43 17.85
N ASP A 269 -16.13 -9.43 18.66
CA ASP A 269 -17.19 -10.22 19.28
C ASP A 269 -18.05 -9.36 20.20
N LEU A 270 -17.41 -8.50 21.01
CA LEU A 270 -18.11 -7.52 21.82
C LEU A 270 -18.94 -6.53 20.98
N ALA A 271 -18.36 -5.99 19.90
CA ALA A 271 -19.06 -5.09 19.00
C ALA A 271 -20.28 -5.75 18.35
N SER A 272 -20.21 -7.05 18.08
CA SER A 272 -21.31 -7.81 17.51
C SER A 272 -22.45 -8.04 18.51
N GLY A 273 -22.13 -8.18 19.81
CA GLY A 273 -23.09 -8.40 20.88
C GLY A 273 -23.67 -7.13 21.50
N GLU A 274 -22.86 -6.08 21.66
CA GLU A 274 -23.23 -4.87 22.40
C GLU A 274 -23.64 -3.68 21.53
N ASP A 275 -23.13 -3.59 20.28
CA ASP A 275 -23.44 -2.49 19.36
C ASP A 275 -24.44 -2.97 18.29
N THR A 276 -25.42 -2.13 17.96
CA THR A 276 -26.35 -2.42 16.85
C THR A 276 -25.65 -2.39 15.50
N ALA A 277 -26.22 -3.08 14.49
CA ALA A 277 -25.71 -3.03 13.13
C ALA A 277 -25.61 -1.59 12.61
N ASP A 278 -26.62 -0.76 12.89
CA ASP A 278 -26.65 0.65 12.49
C ASP A 278 -25.53 1.47 13.13
N GLN A 279 -25.22 1.20 14.41
CA GLN A 279 -24.13 1.90 15.11
C GLN A 279 -22.77 1.55 14.51
N ARG A 280 -22.53 0.28 14.17
CA ARG A 280 -21.31 -0.17 13.51
C ARG A 280 -21.20 0.37 12.09
N ASP A 281 -22.32 0.35 11.35
CA ASP A 281 -22.37 0.89 9.99
C ASP A 281 -22.15 2.41 9.97
N ALA A 282 -22.75 3.15 10.89
CA ALA A 282 -22.53 4.59 11.04
C ALA A 282 -21.07 4.92 11.43
N ALA A 283 -20.43 4.08 12.26
CA ALA A 283 -19.02 4.25 12.61
C ALA A 283 -18.10 4.00 11.41
N LEU A 284 -18.36 2.93 10.65
CA LEU A 284 -17.64 2.66 9.39
C LEU A 284 -17.85 3.80 8.39
N GLY A 285 -19.05 4.32 8.26
CA GLY A 285 -19.35 5.45 7.38
C GLY A 285 -18.48 6.68 7.69
N ARG A 286 -18.42 7.09 8.95
CA ARG A 286 -17.58 8.22 9.38
C ARG A 286 -16.07 7.97 9.12
N LEU A 287 -15.61 6.74 9.32
CA LEU A 287 -14.23 6.36 9.02
C LEU A 287 -13.95 6.45 7.52
N LEU A 288 -14.84 5.92 6.69
CA LEU A 288 -14.73 5.98 5.23
C LEU A 288 -14.72 7.42 4.73
N ASP A 289 -15.64 8.26 5.22
CA ASP A 289 -15.70 9.67 4.83
C ASP A 289 -14.40 10.41 5.16
N TYR A 290 -13.80 10.13 6.32
CA TYR A 290 -12.49 10.66 6.71
C TYR A 290 -11.38 10.24 5.74
N TYR A 291 -11.27 8.94 5.44
CA TYR A 291 -10.22 8.46 4.55
C TYR A 291 -10.46 8.83 3.09
N VAL A 292 -11.70 8.88 2.61
CA VAL A 292 -12.04 9.40 1.27
C VAL A 292 -11.59 10.85 1.15
N HIS A 293 -11.88 11.68 2.15
CA HIS A 293 -11.47 13.08 2.16
C HIS A 293 -9.94 13.25 2.08
N LEU A 294 -9.20 12.52 2.92
CA LEU A 294 -7.73 12.58 2.91
C LEU A 294 -7.12 11.99 1.64
N ALA A 295 -7.64 10.86 1.17
CA ALA A 295 -7.18 10.23 -0.06
C ALA A 295 -7.43 11.12 -1.28
N HIS A 296 -8.58 11.79 -1.34
CA HIS A 296 -8.88 12.77 -2.37
C HIS A 296 -7.88 13.93 -2.34
N ARG A 297 -7.66 14.54 -1.18
CA ARG A 297 -6.69 15.64 -1.04
C ARG A 297 -5.29 15.22 -1.45
N ALA A 298 -4.81 14.08 -0.94
CA ALA A 298 -3.49 13.55 -1.31
C ALA A 298 -3.39 13.28 -2.82
N ALA A 299 -4.44 12.72 -3.41
CA ALA A 299 -4.49 12.42 -4.83
C ALA A 299 -4.46 13.68 -5.71
N VAL A 300 -5.21 14.72 -5.35
CA VAL A 300 -5.21 16.02 -6.04
C VAL A 300 -3.88 16.76 -5.84
N THR A 301 -3.26 16.64 -4.67
CA THR A 301 -1.93 17.21 -4.43
C THR A 301 -0.85 16.54 -5.29
N LEU A 302 -0.94 15.22 -5.49
CA LEU A 302 -0.01 14.49 -6.37
C LEU A 302 -0.26 14.77 -7.86
N GLU A 303 -1.50 14.97 -8.26
CA GLU A 303 -1.90 15.22 -9.65
C GLU A 303 -3.09 16.21 -9.65
N PRO A 304 -2.83 17.53 -9.71
CA PRO A 304 -3.87 18.55 -9.58
C PRO A 304 -4.96 18.50 -10.65
N ASP A 305 -4.57 18.15 -11.89
CA ASP A 305 -5.49 18.06 -13.04
C ASP A 305 -5.89 16.61 -13.35
N ARG A 306 -6.05 15.80 -12.28
CA ARG A 306 -6.47 14.43 -12.49
C ARG A 306 -7.92 14.34 -12.97
N GLU A 307 -8.16 13.30 -13.72
CA GLU A 307 -9.43 13.06 -14.40
C GLU A 307 -10.54 12.62 -13.45
N GLY A 308 -11.73 13.16 -13.66
CA GLY A 308 -12.94 12.85 -12.90
C GLY A 308 -13.02 13.71 -11.63
N GLU A 309 -13.95 14.64 -11.62
CA GLU A 309 -14.32 15.34 -10.40
C GLU A 309 -15.01 14.37 -9.45
N ILE A 310 -14.48 14.25 -8.26
CA ILE A 310 -15.13 13.61 -7.12
C ILE A 310 -15.49 14.71 -6.16
N ASP A 311 -16.73 14.67 -5.68
CA ASP A 311 -17.17 15.49 -4.55
C ASP A 311 -16.90 14.70 -3.25
N PRO A 312 -15.77 14.96 -2.56
CA PRO A 312 -15.44 14.23 -1.34
C PRO A 312 -16.39 14.65 -0.21
N PRO A 313 -16.70 13.72 0.71
CA PRO A 313 -17.51 14.06 1.89
C PRO A 313 -16.89 15.22 2.66
N ALA A 314 -17.73 16.14 3.13
CA ALA A 314 -17.29 17.24 3.98
C ALA A 314 -16.82 16.69 5.35
N VAL A 315 -15.56 16.87 5.65
CA VAL A 315 -14.97 16.52 6.95
C VAL A 315 -14.55 17.80 7.67
N HIS A 316 -14.73 17.87 8.98
CA HIS A 316 -14.31 19.03 9.76
C HIS A 316 -12.81 19.29 9.56
N ALA A 317 -12.47 20.36 8.87
CA ALA A 317 -11.11 20.71 8.41
C ALA A 317 -10.05 20.77 9.54
N ALA A 318 -10.46 21.05 10.78
CA ALA A 318 -9.57 21.09 11.94
C ALA A 318 -9.00 19.72 12.36
N GLN A 319 -9.49 18.63 11.78
CA GLN A 319 -9.11 17.24 12.13
C GLN A 319 -8.42 16.49 11.00
N ALA A 320 -8.30 17.10 9.82
CA ALA A 320 -7.66 16.47 8.67
C ALA A 320 -6.27 17.05 8.42
N ALA A 321 -5.29 16.19 8.12
CA ALA A 321 -3.96 16.62 7.69
C ALA A 321 -4.05 17.53 6.46
N ALA A 322 -3.21 18.55 6.40
CA ALA A 322 -3.28 19.50 5.30
C ALA A 322 -2.92 18.87 3.94
N LEU A 323 -1.93 17.96 3.89
CA LEU A 323 -1.45 17.23 2.71
C LEU A 323 -1.29 18.13 1.48
N THR A 324 -0.68 19.30 1.67
CA THR A 324 -0.49 20.31 0.61
C THR A 324 0.83 20.15 -0.14
N ASP A 325 1.75 19.36 0.40
CA ASP A 325 3.02 19.02 -0.21
C ASP A 325 2.94 17.64 -0.89
N PRO A 326 3.38 17.49 -2.15
CA PRO A 326 3.42 16.20 -2.84
C PRO A 326 4.21 15.11 -2.12
N GLN A 327 5.31 15.45 -1.44
CA GLN A 327 6.09 14.48 -0.67
C GLN A 327 5.33 13.99 0.57
N GLU A 328 4.64 14.89 1.29
CA GLU A 328 3.77 14.53 2.41
C GLU A 328 2.59 13.65 1.95
N ALA A 329 1.98 14.00 0.82
CA ALA A 329 0.88 13.23 0.23
C ALA A 329 1.32 11.81 -0.16
N LEU A 330 2.51 11.68 -0.76
CA LEU A 330 3.07 10.38 -1.12
C LEU A 330 3.41 9.56 0.14
N ALA A 331 4.05 10.16 1.13
CA ALA A 331 4.39 9.51 2.40
C ALA A 331 3.13 9.03 3.15
N TRP A 332 2.05 9.81 3.10
CA TRP A 332 0.76 9.43 3.66
C TRP A 332 0.18 8.21 2.95
N PHE A 333 0.15 8.18 1.61
CA PHE A 333 -0.29 7.01 0.86
C PHE A 333 0.54 5.76 1.18
N ILE A 334 1.86 5.88 1.26
CA ILE A 334 2.75 4.77 1.61
C ILE A 334 2.39 4.22 3.01
N THR A 335 2.18 5.11 3.96
CA THR A 335 1.86 4.74 5.35
C THR A 335 0.48 4.09 5.47
N GLU A 336 -0.53 4.65 4.80
CA GLU A 336 -1.92 4.20 4.88
C GLU A 336 -2.31 3.17 3.81
N HIS A 337 -1.40 2.78 2.93
CA HIS A 337 -1.65 1.90 1.79
C HIS A 337 -2.51 0.67 2.14
N ARG A 338 -2.10 -0.06 3.18
CA ARG A 338 -2.82 -1.26 3.64
C ARG A 338 -4.18 -0.96 4.22
N THR A 339 -4.29 0.14 4.94
CA THR A 339 -5.56 0.63 5.50
C THR A 339 -6.52 0.96 4.37
N LEU A 340 -6.06 1.67 3.34
CA LEU A 340 -6.87 2.08 2.21
C LEU A 340 -7.41 0.90 1.41
N ILE A 341 -6.59 -0.12 1.11
CA ILE A 341 -7.06 -1.34 0.46
C ILE A 341 -8.14 -2.02 1.30
N GLY A 342 -7.90 -2.18 2.61
CA GLY A 342 -8.89 -2.77 3.50
C GLY A 342 -10.19 -1.96 3.59
N LEU A 343 -10.11 -0.63 3.48
CA LEU A 343 -11.29 0.26 3.46
C LEU A 343 -12.07 0.16 2.14
N VAL A 344 -11.39 0.01 1.00
CA VAL A 344 -12.04 -0.26 -0.29
C VAL A 344 -12.87 -1.54 -0.21
N ASP A 345 -12.28 -2.63 0.32
CA ASP A 345 -12.97 -3.90 0.50
C ASP A 345 -14.14 -3.78 1.49
N ALA A 346 -13.93 -3.11 2.63
CA ALA A 346 -14.95 -2.91 3.66
C ALA A 346 -16.12 -2.04 3.17
N ALA A 347 -15.84 -0.99 2.41
CA ALA A 347 -16.85 -0.13 1.82
C ALA A 347 -17.73 -0.92 0.84
N PHE A 348 -17.12 -1.71 -0.04
CA PHE A 348 -17.86 -2.53 -1.00
C PHE A 348 -18.72 -3.59 -0.28
N ALA A 349 -18.14 -4.31 0.69
CA ALA A 349 -18.86 -5.33 1.47
C ALA A 349 -20.05 -4.76 2.25
N SER A 350 -19.95 -3.50 2.68
CA SER A 350 -21.03 -2.78 3.40
C SER A 350 -21.97 -2.01 2.47
N ARG A 351 -21.90 -2.24 1.16
CA ARG A 351 -22.70 -1.58 0.12
C ARG A 351 -22.57 -0.04 0.09
N ARG A 352 -21.46 0.47 0.60
CA ARG A 352 -21.08 1.89 0.54
C ARG A 352 -20.32 2.15 -0.76
N TYR A 353 -21.01 1.95 -1.87
CA TYR A 353 -20.42 1.91 -3.20
C TYR A 353 -19.79 3.25 -3.62
N VAL A 354 -20.36 4.38 -3.17
CA VAL A 354 -19.78 5.71 -3.45
C VAL A 354 -18.36 5.81 -2.87
N GLN A 355 -18.20 5.48 -1.58
CA GLN A 355 -16.89 5.55 -0.92
C GLN A 355 -15.92 4.51 -1.50
N ALA A 356 -16.38 3.29 -1.83
CA ALA A 356 -15.54 2.27 -2.46
C ALA A 356 -14.98 2.75 -3.79
N TRP A 357 -15.82 3.35 -4.64
CA TRP A 357 -15.41 3.93 -5.91
C TRP A 357 -14.45 5.12 -5.73
N GLN A 358 -14.76 6.04 -4.83
CA GLN A 358 -13.94 7.23 -4.56
C GLN A 358 -12.55 6.88 -4.04
N LEU A 359 -12.44 5.89 -3.14
CA LEU A 359 -11.14 5.40 -2.67
C LEU A 359 -10.34 4.73 -3.78
N GLY A 360 -10.97 3.88 -4.62
CA GLY A 360 -10.31 3.26 -5.77
C GLY A 360 -9.80 4.30 -6.76
N TRP A 361 -10.60 5.34 -7.03
CA TRP A 361 -10.20 6.50 -7.83
C TRP A 361 -8.96 7.18 -7.22
N ALA A 362 -8.98 7.48 -5.91
CA ALA A 362 -7.89 8.19 -5.25
C ALA A 362 -6.57 7.43 -5.28
N MET A 363 -6.60 6.11 -5.18
CA MET A 363 -5.40 5.27 -5.13
C MET A 363 -4.72 5.05 -6.49
N THR A 364 -5.39 5.33 -7.60
CA THR A 364 -4.93 4.95 -8.95
C THR A 364 -3.53 5.47 -9.29
N ASP A 365 -3.26 6.78 -9.14
CA ASP A 365 -1.98 7.37 -9.53
C ASP A 365 -0.88 7.04 -8.53
N TYR A 366 -1.22 6.92 -7.24
CA TYR A 366 -0.29 6.43 -6.24
C TYR A 366 0.18 4.99 -6.53
N CYS A 367 -0.75 4.07 -6.81
CA CYS A 367 -0.40 2.68 -7.14
C CYS A 367 0.48 2.59 -8.39
N ARG A 368 0.24 3.43 -9.42
CA ARG A 368 1.09 3.53 -10.61
C ARG A 368 2.51 3.97 -10.24
N ARG A 369 2.64 5.08 -9.49
CA ARG A 369 3.94 5.66 -9.10
C ARG A 369 4.76 4.75 -8.19
N SER A 370 4.09 3.95 -7.35
CA SER A 370 4.74 3.05 -6.37
C SER A 370 5.03 1.65 -6.90
N GLY A 371 4.63 1.31 -8.14
CA GLY A 371 4.77 -0.03 -8.69
C GLY A 371 3.81 -1.07 -8.09
N GLY A 372 2.76 -0.63 -7.41
CA GLY A 372 1.73 -1.48 -6.79
C GLY A 372 0.71 -2.03 -7.79
N TRP A 373 1.18 -2.70 -8.86
CA TRP A 373 0.35 -3.10 -10.01
C TRP A 373 -0.81 -4.02 -9.67
N ASP A 374 -0.61 -4.98 -8.76
CA ASP A 374 -1.67 -5.93 -8.36
C ASP A 374 -2.71 -5.26 -7.47
N ASP A 375 -2.28 -4.36 -6.59
CA ASP A 375 -3.17 -3.58 -5.75
C ASP A 375 -3.95 -2.57 -6.59
N TRP A 376 -3.32 -1.97 -7.60
CA TRP A 376 -4.02 -1.11 -8.57
C TRP A 376 -5.14 -1.86 -9.29
N LEU A 377 -4.85 -3.03 -9.87
CA LEU A 377 -5.87 -3.86 -10.50
C LEU A 377 -7.00 -4.22 -9.52
N HIS A 378 -6.66 -4.56 -8.27
CA HIS A 378 -7.65 -4.90 -7.26
C HIS A 378 -8.58 -3.73 -6.95
N VAL A 379 -8.03 -2.56 -6.60
CA VAL A 379 -8.86 -1.40 -6.19
C VAL A 379 -9.72 -0.89 -7.34
N VAL A 380 -9.22 -0.97 -8.59
CA VAL A 380 -10.00 -0.55 -9.76
C VAL A 380 -11.10 -1.57 -10.11
N HIS A 381 -10.87 -2.87 -9.93
CA HIS A 381 -11.94 -3.87 -10.06
C HIS A 381 -13.06 -3.62 -9.06
N VAL A 382 -12.72 -3.41 -7.78
CA VAL A 382 -13.73 -3.09 -6.76
C VAL A 382 -14.45 -1.78 -7.08
N ALA A 383 -13.72 -0.77 -7.59
CA ALA A 383 -14.32 0.50 -8.01
C ALA A 383 -15.29 0.33 -9.18
N LEU A 384 -14.99 -0.56 -10.14
CA LEU A 384 -15.88 -0.89 -11.25
C LEU A 384 -17.14 -1.60 -10.77
N ASP A 385 -17.00 -2.60 -9.91
CA ASP A 385 -18.14 -3.32 -9.33
C ASP A 385 -19.02 -2.38 -8.51
N ALA A 386 -18.42 -1.46 -7.76
CA ALA A 386 -19.11 -0.45 -6.98
C ALA A 386 -19.88 0.55 -7.88
N SER A 387 -19.23 1.11 -8.90
CA SER A 387 -19.85 2.04 -9.84
C SER A 387 -20.98 1.38 -10.65
N THR A 388 -20.81 0.12 -11.00
CA THR A 388 -21.85 -0.70 -11.64
C THR A 388 -23.05 -0.89 -10.72
N SER A 389 -22.80 -1.16 -9.43
CA SER A 389 -23.87 -1.28 -8.43
C SER A 389 -24.62 0.04 -8.18
N LEU A 390 -23.96 1.18 -8.37
CA LEU A 390 -24.57 2.52 -8.32
C LEU A 390 -25.41 2.85 -9.56
N GLY A 391 -25.11 2.21 -10.70
CA GLY A 391 -25.71 2.57 -11.99
C GLY A 391 -25.22 3.91 -12.55
N ASP A 392 -24.10 4.44 -12.04
CA ASP A 392 -23.53 5.71 -12.50
C ASP A 392 -22.64 5.46 -13.73
N ILE A 393 -23.17 5.81 -14.90
CA ILE A 393 -22.52 5.59 -16.20
C ILE A 393 -21.17 6.30 -16.29
N ARG A 394 -21.02 7.49 -15.72
CA ARG A 394 -19.75 8.23 -15.73
C ARG A 394 -18.70 7.54 -14.85
N ALA A 395 -19.10 7.12 -13.66
CA ALA A 395 -18.21 6.37 -12.76
C ALA A 395 -17.81 5.01 -13.36
N ILE A 396 -18.75 4.32 -14.03
CA ILE A 396 -18.46 3.05 -14.74
C ILE A 396 -17.45 3.30 -15.87
N ALA A 397 -17.68 4.31 -16.72
CA ALA A 397 -16.76 4.62 -17.82
C ALA A 397 -15.36 4.99 -17.31
N HIS A 398 -15.27 5.76 -16.23
CA HIS A 398 -14.00 6.10 -15.59
C HIS A 398 -13.30 4.84 -15.03
N ALA A 399 -14.03 3.96 -14.34
CA ALA A 399 -13.46 2.72 -13.78
C ALA A 399 -13.02 1.76 -14.89
N GLN A 400 -13.80 1.59 -15.96
CA GLN A 400 -13.43 0.81 -17.15
C GLN A 400 -12.14 1.34 -17.79
N ARG A 401 -12.06 2.64 -18.01
CA ARG A 401 -10.87 3.29 -18.57
C ARG A 401 -9.64 3.08 -17.66
N SER A 402 -9.81 3.25 -16.35
CA SER A 402 -8.75 3.04 -15.36
C SER A 402 -8.27 1.59 -15.34
N LEU A 403 -9.20 0.63 -15.45
CA LEU A 403 -8.91 -0.80 -15.56
C LEU A 403 -8.18 -1.12 -16.86
N GLY A 404 -8.64 -0.55 -17.98
CA GLY A 404 -7.99 -0.70 -19.27
C GLY A 404 -6.53 -0.21 -19.24
N ARG A 405 -6.29 0.94 -18.61
CA ARG A 405 -4.95 1.48 -18.37
C ARG A 405 -4.09 0.54 -17.52
N ALA A 406 -4.62 0.01 -16.40
CA ALA A 406 -3.90 -0.93 -15.53
C ALA A 406 -3.54 -2.22 -16.27
N TYR A 407 -4.42 -2.74 -17.13
CA TYR A 407 -4.12 -3.89 -17.99
C TYR A 407 -3.00 -3.60 -19.01
N CYS A 408 -3.00 -2.41 -19.63
CA CYS A 408 -1.92 -2.02 -20.53
C CYS A 408 -0.56 -2.03 -19.85
N TRP A 409 -0.48 -1.51 -18.63
CA TRP A 409 0.75 -1.52 -17.83
C TRP A 409 1.21 -2.94 -17.44
N ARG A 410 0.27 -3.86 -17.24
CA ARG A 410 0.58 -5.28 -16.98
C ARG A 410 0.88 -6.09 -18.25
N GLY A 411 0.91 -5.48 -19.42
CA GLY A 411 1.12 -6.15 -20.71
C GLY A 411 -0.09 -6.97 -21.19
N ARG A 412 -1.25 -6.88 -20.52
CA ARG A 412 -2.50 -7.55 -20.91
C ARG A 412 -3.26 -6.68 -21.90
N LEU A 413 -2.67 -6.52 -23.11
CA LEU A 413 -3.10 -5.50 -24.07
C LEU A 413 -4.50 -5.75 -24.65
N ASP A 414 -4.95 -7.01 -24.76
CA ASP A 414 -6.27 -7.34 -25.28
C ASP A 414 -7.38 -6.97 -24.29
N GLU A 415 -7.17 -7.26 -23.01
CA GLU A 415 -8.08 -6.80 -21.96
C GLU A 415 -8.06 -5.27 -21.83
N GLY A 416 -6.88 -4.67 -21.92
CA GLY A 416 -6.73 -3.22 -21.96
C GLY A 416 -7.57 -2.61 -23.06
N GLN A 417 -7.49 -3.14 -24.27
CA GLN A 417 -8.23 -2.62 -25.42
C GLN A 417 -9.74 -2.76 -25.27
N ARG A 418 -10.23 -3.91 -24.77
CA ARG A 418 -11.67 -4.09 -24.51
C ARG A 418 -12.20 -3.04 -23.55
N ASN A 419 -11.58 -2.90 -22.40
CA ASN A 419 -12.02 -1.95 -21.38
C ASN A 419 -11.94 -0.50 -21.85
N LEU A 420 -10.87 -0.11 -22.60
CA LEU A 420 -10.73 1.24 -23.12
C LEU A 420 -11.78 1.59 -24.19
N ARG A 421 -12.13 0.61 -25.05
CA ARG A 421 -13.19 0.80 -26.05
C ARG A 421 -14.58 0.87 -25.44
N GLU A 422 -14.85 0.05 -24.43
CA GLU A 422 -16.10 0.13 -23.66
C GLU A 422 -16.24 1.50 -22.98
N ALA A 423 -15.17 1.98 -22.33
CA ALA A 423 -15.15 3.32 -21.75
C ALA A 423 -15.39 4.42 -22.78
N LEU A 424 -14.72 4.34 -23.95
CA LEU A 424 -14.89 5.31 -25.02
C LEU A 424 -16.34 5.36 -25.51
N SER A 425 -16.95 4.20 -25.77
CA SER A 425 -18.35 4.10 -26.18
C SER A 425 -19.31 4.72 -25.16
N MET A 426 -19.04 4.52 -23.84
CA MET A 426 -19.84 5.13 -22.77
C MET A 426 -19.68 6.66 -22.75
N TYR A 427 -18.47 7.20 -22.93
CA TYR A 427 -18.23 8.64 -23.01
C TYR A 427 -18.87 9.26 -24.26
N GLU A 428 -18.83 8.55 -25.40
CA GLU A 428 -19.54 8.98 -26.63
C GLU A 428 -21.04 9.06 -26.41
N ALA A 429 -21.64 8.02 -25.80
CA ALA A 429 -23.07 7.99 -25.48
C ALA A 429 -23.48 9.09 -24.48
N ALA A 430 -22.60 9.45 -23.56
CA ALA A 430 -22.80 10.51 -22.59
C ALA A 430 -22.52 11.92 -23.11
N GLY A 431 -21.95 12.07 -24.31
CA GLY A 431 -21.49 13.35 -24.84
C GLY A 431 -20.33 13.97 -24.02
N ASP A 432 -19.54 13.14 -23.35
CA ASP A 432 -18.40 13.56 -22.53
C ASP A 432 -17.12 13.63 -23.38
N ASP A 433 -16.92 14.78 -24.02
CA ASP A 433 -15.73 15.01 -24.88
C ASP A 433 -14.41 14.91 -24.08
N ALA A 434 -14.39 15.32 -22.81
CA ALA A 434 -13.19 15.19 -21.98
C ALA A 434 -12.87 13.72 -21.70
N GLY A 435 -13.87 12.93 -21.33
CA GLY A 435 -13.76 11.49 -21.13
C GLY A 435 -13.29 10.75 -22.39
N GLN A 436 -13.82 11.13 -23.58
CA GLN A 436 -13.34 10.61 -24.86
C GLN A 436 -11.85 10.92 -25.08
N GLY A 437 -11.43 12.17 -24.81
CA GLY A 437 -10.03 12.58 -24.89
C GLY A 437 -9.12 11.74 -24.01
N HIS A 438 -9.55 11.44 -22.78
CA HIS A 438 -8.82 10.56 -21.87
C HIS A 438 -8.73 9.11 -22.39
N ALA A 439 -9.82 8.57 -22.93
CA ALA A 439 -9.85 7.21 -23.49
C ALA A 439 -8.92 7.12 -24.73
N HIS A 440 -8.97 8.10 -25.61
CA HIS A 440 -8.09 8.17 -26.78
C HIS A 440 -6.60 8.24 -26.41
N ARG A 441 -6.21 9.02 -25.39
CA ARG A 441 -4.82 9.03 -24.92
C ARG A 441 -4.36 7.66 -24.40
N ASN A 442 -5.22 6.95 -23.69
CA ASN A 442 -4.90 5.62 -23.21
C ASN A 442 -4.84 4.57 -24.34
N LEU A 443 -5.69 4.71 -25.37
CA LEU A 443 -5.60 3.89 -26.59
C LEU A 443 -4.31 4.18 -27.37
N ALA A 444 -3.87 5.43 -27.45
CA ALA A 444 -2.60 5.78 -28.08
C ALA A 444 -1.44 5.04 -27.38
N TYR A 445 -1.39 5.06 -26.05
CA TYR A 445 -0.41 4.29 -25.27
C TYR A 445 -0.52 2.77 -25.50
N LEU A 446 -1.73 2.23 -25.57
CA LEU A 446 -1.94 0.80 -25.88
C LEU A 446 -1.35 0.42 -27.24
N TYR A 447 -1.58 1.23 -28.27
CA TYR A 447 -1.05 0.96 -29.61
C TYR A 447 0.46 1.15 -29.70
N GLU A 448 1.03 2.09 -28.94
CA GLU A 448 2.48 2.18 -28.75
C GLU A 448 3.05 0.86 -28.20
N ARG A 449 2.41 0.30 -27.17
CA ARG A 449 2.80 -0.98 -26.57
C ARG A 449 2.68 -2.16 -27.57
N ARG A 450 1.84 -2.04 -28.58
CA ARG A 450 1.71 -2.98 -29.71
C ARG A 450 2.68 -2.68 -30.85
N CYS A 451 3.53 -1.67 -30.72
CA CYS A 451 4.42 -1.19 -31.79
C CYS A 451 3.68 -0.72 -33.04
N ASP A 452 2.44 -0.24 -32.90
CA ASP A 452 1.62 0.35 -33.97
C ASP A 452 1.58 1.89 -33.81
N ASP A 453 2.67 2.53 -34.19
CA ASP A 453 2.82 3.98 -34.09
C ASP A 453 1.81 4.76 -34.97
N ALA A 454 1.27 4.13 -36.02
CA ALA A 454 0.26 4.77 -36.88
C ALA A 454 -1.09 4.90 -36.16
N GLN A 455 -1.57 3.84 -35.52
CA GLN A 455 -2.78 3.88 -34.69
C GLN A 455 -2.57 4.76 -33.45
N ALA A 456 -1.39 4.71 -32.83
CA ALA A 456 -1.06 5.56 -31.68
C ALA A 456 -1.16 7.05 -32.06
N LEU A 457 -0.63 7.45 -33.23
CA LEU A 457 -0.71 8.82 -33.73
C LEU A 457 -2.16 9.23 -34.00
N GLN A 458 -2.96 8.38 -34.66
CA GLN A 458 -4.37 8.64 -34.93
C GLN A 458 -5.15 8.89 -33.62
N HIS A 459 -4.97 8.06 -32.62
CA HIS A 459 -5.62 8.25 -31.33
C HIS A 459 -5.12 9.50 -30.58
N ALA A 460 -3.87 9.89 -30.74
CA ALA A 460 -3.35 11.14 -30.18
C ALA A 460 -4.00 12.38 -30.85
N GLU A 461 -4.21 12.36 -32.18
CA GLU A 461 -4.91 13.42 -32.90
C GLU A 461 -6.38 13.55 -32.44
N GLU A 462 -7.08 12.41 -32.28
CA GLU A 462 -8.44 12.39 -31.75
C GLU A 462 -8.51 12.92 -30.30
N ALA A 463 -7.54 12.61 -29.47
CA ALA A 463 -7.48 13.15 -28.10
C ALA A 463 -7.40 14.69 -28.10
N VAL A 464 -6.57 15.28 -28.98
CA VAL A 464 -6.47 16.75 -29.13
C VAL A 464 -7.81 17.32 -29.57
N ARG A 465 -8.49 16.67 -30.52
CA ARG A 465 -9.81 17.11 -31.03
C ARG A 465 -10.86 17.11 -29.89
N CYS A 466 -10.95 16.01 -29.13
CA CYS A 466 -11.92 15.88 -28.05
C CYS A 466 -11.67 16.90 -26.93
N TYR A 467 -10.43 17.09 -26.48
CA TYR A 467 -10.16 18.08 -25.44
C TYR A 467 -10.38 19.53 -25.88
N ARG A 468 -10.19 19.83 -27.18
CA ARG A 468 -10.58 21.15 -27.71
C ARG A 468 -12.09 21.35 -27.70
N ALA A 469 -12.87 20.32 -28.06
CA ALA A 469 -14.33 20.36 -27.99
C ALA A 469 -14.79 20.56 -26.53
N ALA A 470 -14.16 19.88 -25.60
CA ALA A 470 -14.42 20.01 -24.15
C ALA A 470 -13.95 21.35 -23.55
N SER A 471 -13.21 22.17 -24.30
CA SER A 471 -12.56 23.40 -23.77
C SER A 471 -11.74 23.13 -22.49
N HIS A 472 -10.98 22.00 -22.45
CA HIS A 472 -10.23 21.53 -21.30
C HIS A 472 -8.72 21.85 -21.43
N PRO A 473 -8.20 22.96 -20.85
CA PRO A 473 -6.84 23.46 -21.13
C PRO A 473 -5.74 22.45 -20.80
N ALA A 474 -5.79 21.81 -19.63
CA ALA A 474 -4.81 20.82 -19.22
C ALA A 474 -4.84 19.58 -20.14
N GLY A 475 -6.03 19.12 -20.53
CA GLY A 475 -6.20 18.03 -21.49
C GLY A 475 -5.64 18.36 -22.87
N ILE A 476 -5.87 19.58 -23.36
CA ILE A 476 -5.30 20.07 -24.62
C ILE A 476 -3.77 20.03 -24.56
N ALA A 477 -3.18 20.60 -23.51
CA ALA A 477 -1.73 20.65 -23.36
C ALA A 477 -1.11 19.25 -23.28
N ARG A 478 -1.67 18.37 -22.47
CA ARG A 478 -1.21 16.97 -22.32
C ARG A 478 -1.37 16.16 -23.61
N SER A 479 -2.46 16.36 -24.35
CA SER A 479 -2.68 15.67 -25.63
C SER A 479 -1.78 16.21 -26.75
N LEU A 480 -1.45 17.51 -26.77
CA LEU A 480 -0.44 18.07 -27.67
C LEU A 480 0.94 17.47 -27.41
N ASN A 481 1.31 17.24 -26.15
CA ASN A 481 2.54 16.52 -25.82
C ASN A 481 2.48 15.06 -26.30
N THR A 482 1.38 14.36 -26.06
CA THR A 482 1.18 12.98 -26.54
C THR A 482 1.28 12.92 -28.09
N LEU A 483 0.68 13.88 -28.79
CA LEU A 483 0.81 14.00 -30.23
C LEU A 483 2.27 14.25 -30.66
N GLY A 484 2.97 15.15 -29.98
CA GLY A 484 4.39 15.42 -30.19
C GLY A 484 5.26 14.16 -30.03
N TRP A 485 4.98 13.34 -29.02
CA TRP A 485 5.67 12.08 -28.81
C TRP A 485 5.55 11.13 -30.02
N TYR A 486 4.34 10.89 -30.53
CA TYR A 486 4.15 9.99 -31.67
C TYR A 486 4.62 10.59 -32.99
N LEU A 487 4.58 11.92 -33.16
CA LEU A 487 5.20 12.60 -34.28
C LEU A 487 6.72 12.39 -34.29
N ALA A 488 7.38 12.49 -33.14
CA ALA A 488 8.82 12.26 -33.06
C ALA A 488 9.17 10.77 -33.36
N ARG A 489 8.37 9.82 -32.87
CA ARG A 489 8.56 8.38 -33.15
C ARG A 489 8.40 8.07 -34.65
N THR A 490 7.47 8.70 -35.31
CA THR A 490 7.22 8.55 -36.77
C THR A 490 8.16 9.40 -37.65
N GLY A 491 9.18 10.07 -37.07
CA GLY A 491 10.19 10.85 -37.80
C GLY A 491 9.79 12.29 -38.13
N ARG A 492 8.61 12.74 -37.71
CA ARG A 492 8.09 14.12 -37.96
C ARG A 492 8.55 15.07 -36.85
N CYS A 493 9.87 15.11 -36.58
CA CYS A 493 10.44 15.73 -35.40
C CYS A 493 10.23 17.24 -35.29
N ASP A 494 10.24 17.99 -36.44
CA ASP A 494 9.99 19.44 -36.39
C ASP A 494 8.55 19.76 -35.95
N GLN A 495 7.57 18.95 -36.38
CA GLN A 495 6.18 19.08 -35.93
C GLN A 495 6.05 18.68 -34.47
N ALA A 496 6.77 17.64 -34.04
CA ALA A 496 6.82 17.22 -32.63
C ALA A 496 7.31 18.36 -31.73
N ILE A 497 8.40 19.04 -32.11
CA ILE A 497 8.95 20.17 -31.35
C ILE A 497 7.95 21.33 -31.29
N ALA A 498 7.25 21.65 -32.40
CA ALA A 498 6.25 22.70 -32.40
C ALA A 498 5.09 22.40 -31.42
N HIS A 499 4.46 21.22 -31.54
CA HIS A 499 3.34 20.83 -30.67
C HIS A 499 3.76 20.69 -29.21
N SER A 500 4.92 20.07 -28.92
CA SER A 500 5.41 19.95 -27.55
C SER A 500 5.85 21.30 -26.97
N GLY A 501 6.37 22.21 -27.79
CA GLY A 501 6.67 23.58 -27.37
C GLY A 501 5.41 24.35 -26.95
N ASP A 502 4.31 24.21 -27.71
CA ASP A 502 3.01 24.77 -27.30
C ASP A 502 2.50 24.14 -26.01
N ALA A 503 2.58 22.82 -25.92
CA ALA A 503 2.19 22.07 -24.72
C ALA A 503 2.98 22.54 -23.48
N LEU A 504 4.30 22.71 -23.59
CA LEU A 504 5.16 23.15 -22.50
C LEU A 504 4.75 24.51 -21.96
N ARG A 505 4.52 25.48 -22.84
CA ARG A 505 4.07 26.83 -22.44
C ARG A 505 2.73 26.80 -21.70
N MET A 506 1.77 25.99 -22.20
CA MET A 506 0.46 25.83 -21.55
C MET A 506 0.61 25.18 -20.16
N LEU A 507 1.38 24.10 -20.05
CA LEU A 507 1.58 23.37 -18.80
C LEU A 507 2.31 24.19 -17.75
N GLN A 508 3.28 25.00 -18.14
CA GLN A 508 3.95 25.96 -17.27
C GLN A 508 2.97 27.03 -16.74
N THR A 509 2.11 27.57 -17.62
CA THR A 509 1.09 28.53 -17.22
C THR A 509 0.08 27.93 -16.22
N LEU A 510 -0.25 26.65 -16.37
CA LEU A 510 -1.15 25.91 -15.50
C LEU A 510 -0.47 25.41 -14.21
N GLY A 511 0.85 25.49 -14.10
CA GLY A 511 1.60 24.92 -12.98
C GLY A 511 1.59 23.39 -12.94
N HIS A 512 1.34 22.73 -14.09
CA HIS A 512 1.18 21.29 -14.18
C HIS A 512 2.54 20.59 -14.30
N ARG A 513 3.21 20.38 -13.14
CA ARG A 513 4.60 19.90 -13.06
C ARG A 513 4.83 18.55 -13.75
N SER A 514 3.95 17.56 -13.57
CA SER A 514 4.12 16.24 -14.20
C SER A 514 4.02 16.32 -15.74
N GLY A 515 3.12 17.13 -16.26
CA GLY A 515 3.01 17.38 -17.69
C GLY A 515 4.19 18.16 -18.27
N GLU A 516 4.70 19.15 -17.52
CA GLU A 516 5.92 19.89 -17.89
C GLU A 516 7.10 18.93 -18.05
N ALA A 517 7.32 18.06 -17.07
CA ALA A 517 8.39 17.06 -17.10
C ALA A 517 8.27 16.11 -18.31
N ALA A 518 7.08 15.53 -18.52
CA ALA A 518 6.83 14.65 -19.66
C ALA A 518 7.07 15.36 -21.01
N THR A 519 6.72 16.66 -21.09
CA THR A 519 6.94 17.44 -22.31
C THR A 519 8.42 17.73 -22.55
N GLN A 520 9.17 17.99 -21.50
CA GLN A 520 10.63 18.12 -21.58
C GLN A 520 11.28 16.83 -22.12
N VAL A 521 10.84 15.67 -21.64
CA VAL A 521 11.32 14.37 -22.14
C VAL A 521 10.98 14.18 -23.62
N THR A 522 9.76 14.53 -24.04
CA THR A 522 9.34 14.46 -25.46
C THR A 522 10.18 15.37 -26.35
N LEU A 523 10.43 16.61 -25.94
CA LEU A 523 11.30 17.54 -26.65
C LEU A 523 12.74 17.01 -26.73
N GLY A 524 13.26 16.47 -25.63
CA GLY A 524 14.58 15.86 -25.57
C GLY A 524 14.71 14.71 -26.57
N TYR A 525 13.71 13.82 -26.62
CA TYR A 525 13.67 12.73 -27.60
C TYR A 525 13.60 13.25 -29.04
N ALA A 526 12.76 14.25 -29.33
CA ALA A 526 12.64 14.83 -30.66
C ALA A 526 13.94 15.51 -31.14
N TYR A 527 14.64 16.24 -30.26
CA TYR A 527 15.95 16.81 -30.55
C TYR A 527 17.03 15.74 -30.75
N HIS A 528 17.02 14.67 -29.91
CA HIS A 528 17.90 13.53 -30.12
C HIS A 528 17.76 12.93 -31.53
N ARG A 529 16.50 12.68 -31.95
CA ARG A 529 16.20 12.14 -33.30
C ARG A 529 16.68 13.05 -34.45
N LEU A 530 16.78 14.35 -34.23
CA LEU A 530 17.35 15.32 -35.18
C LEU A 530 18.89 15.45 -35.09
N GLY A 531 19.56 14.71 -34.20
CA GLY A 531 21.00 14.83 -33.96
C GLY A 531 21.40 16.11 -33.22
N LYS A 532 20.45 16.85 -32.64
CA LYS A 532 20.69 18.08 -31.87
C LYS A 532 20.91 17.73 -30.40
N PHE A 533 22.07 17.12 -30.10
CA PHE A 533 22.31 16.52 -28.76
C PHE A 533 22.41 17.54 -27.62
N GLY A 534 22.90 18.77 -27.86
CA GLY A 534 22.94 19.81 -26.82
C GLY A 534 21.55 20.14 -26.26
N PRO A 535 20.61 20.63 -27.08
CA PRO A 535 19.22 20.84 -26.67
C PRO A 535 18.52 19.58 -26.13
N ALA A 536 18.85 18.39 -26.66
CA ALA A 536 18.29 17.15 -26.17
C ALA A 536 18.67 16.86 -24.71
N LEU A 537 19.96 17.01 -24.37
CA LEU A 537 20.46 16.83 -23.00
C LEU A 537 19.83 17.84 -22.04
N GLU A 538 19.76 19.12 -22.43
CA GLU A 538 19.14 20.17 -21.62
C GLU A 538 17.68 19.84 -21.27
N CYS A 539 16.88 19.47 -22.28
CA CYS A 539 15.49 19.11 -22.05
C CYS A 539 15.35 17.87 -21.14
N LEU A 540 16.13 16.81 -21.38
CA LEU A 540 16.07 15.60 -20.57
C LEU A 540 16.49 15.83 -19.12
N GLU A 541 17.54 16.63 -18.87
CA GLU A 541 17.99 16.98 -17.54
C GLU A 541 16.97 17.85 -16.79
N ASN A 542 16.32 18.81 -17.48
CA ASN A 542 15.23 19.60 -16.91
C ASN A 542 14.03 18.70 -16.55
N GLY A 543 13.64 17.80 -17.44
CA GLY A 543 12.56 16.83 -17.17
C GLY A 543 12.87 15.97 -15.93
N LEU A 544 14.07 15.42 -15.85
CA LEU A 544 14.54 14.61 -14.71
C LEU A 544 14.52 15.38 -13.39
N THR A 545 14.91 16.65 -13.40
CA THR A 545 14.87 17.49 -12.21
C THR A 545 13.46 17.58 -11.64
N ILE A 546 12.49 17.84 -12.52
CA ILE A 546 11.08 17.95 -12.13
C ILE A 546 10.54 16.59 -11.65
N LEU A 547 10.85 15.49 -12.34
CA LEU A 547 10.37 14.15 -11.98
C LEU A 547 10.83 13.74 -10.57
N ARG A 548 12.07 14.08 -10.22
CA ARG A 548 12.62 13.86 -8.86
C ARG A 548 11.93 14.71 -7.81
N GLU A 549 11.66 15.98 -8.12
CA GLU A 549 10.92 16.88 -7.22
C GLU A 549 9.52 16.34 -6.87
N ILE A 550 8.82 15.78 -7.86
CA ILE A 550 7.45 15.25 -7.68
C ILE A 550 7.41 13.77 -7.29
N GLY A 551 8.57 13.09 -7.18
CA GLY A 551 8.67 11.68 -6.80
C GLY A 551 8.04 10.71 -7.82
N ASP A 552 8.01 11.05 -9.12
CA ASP A 552 7.53 10.16 -10.18
C ASP A 552 8.68 9.29 -10.72
N HIS A 553 9.03 8.26 -9.97
CA HIS A 553 10.13 7.36 -10.30
C HIS A 553 9.90 6.53 -11.54
N ASP A 554 8.64 6.25 -11.88
CA ASP A 554 8.28 5.54 -13.10
C ASP A 554 8.69 6.36 -14.35
N SER A 555 8.22 7.60 -14.45
CA SER A 555 8.61 8.51 -15.53
C SER A 555 10.09 8.91 -15.47
N GLU A 556 10.71 8.95 -14.28
CA GLU A 556 12.15 9.17 -14.10
C GLU A 556 12.96 8.08 -14.79
N SER A 557 12.52 6.81 -14.68
CA SER A 557 13.23 5.69 -15.30
C SER A 557 13.25 5.82 -16.84
N ASP A 558 12.12 6.18 -17.45
CA ASP A 558 12.02 6.38 -18.90
C ASP A 558 12.89 7.55 -19.38
N ALA A 559 12.87 8.66 -18.67
CA ALA A 559 13.70 9.83 -18.97
C ALA A 559 15.20 9.51 -18.89
N LEU A 560 15.62 8.72 -17.91
CA LEU A 560 17.01 8.26 -17.77
C LEU A 560 17.43 7.36 -18.94
N VAL A 561 16.53 6.53 -19.46
CA VAL A 561 16.81 5.72 -20.66
C VAL A 561 17.15 6.62 -21.85
N HIS A 562 16.31 7.61 -22.14
CA HIS A 562 16.54 8.54 -23.24
C HIS A 562 17.79 9.42 -23.03
N LEU A 563 18.05 9.82 -21.77
CA LEU A 563 19.27 10.55 -21.45
C LEU A 563 20.51 9.69 -21.69
N ALA A 564 20.49 8.42 -21.28
CA ALA A 564 21.62 7.50 -21.47
C ALA A 564 21.91 7.24 -22.95
N GLU A 565 20.87 7.08 -23.78
CA GLU A 565 21.01 6.94 -25.24
C GLU A 565 21.61 8.21 -25.87
N THR A 566 21.15 9.38 -25.46
CA THR A 566 21.66 10.66 -25.95
C THR A 566 23.11 10.90 -25.55
N LEU A 567 23.49 10.59 -24.31
CA LEU A 567 24.85 10.66 -23.81
C LEU A 567 25.79 9.70 -24.56
N GLU A 568 25.34 8.49 -24.88
CA GLU A 568 26.12 7.51 -25.63
C GLU A 568 26.47 8.01 -27.02
N VAL A 569 25.46 8.48 -27.79
CA VAL A 569 25.66 8.97 -29.15
C VAL A 569 26.45 10.29 -29.17
N SER A 570 26.36 11.11 -28.10
CA SER A 570 27.18 12.33 -27.96
C SER A 570 28.62 12.10 -27.50
N GLY A 571 29.04 10.84 -27.32
CA GLY A 571 30.40 10.46 -26.90
C GLY A 571 30.68 10.56 -25.41
N GLN A 572 29.66 10.76 -24.56
CA GLN A 572 29.80 10.88 -23.11
C GLN A 572 29.60 9.51 -22.40
N HIS A 573 30.36 8.50 -22.81
CA HIS A 573 30.18 7.08 -22.43
C HIS A 573 30.18 6.83 -20.93
N ALA A 574 31.05 7.50 -20.15
CA ALA A 574 31.10 7.34 -18.70
C ALA A 574 29.80 7.83 -18.01
N ARG A 575 29.26 8.97 -18.46
CA ARG A 575 27.97 9.48 -17.96
C ARG A 575 26.83 8.56 -18.38
N ALA A 576 26.83 8.09 -19.63
CA ALA A 576 25.83 7.16 -20.14
C ALA A 576 25.77 5.87 -19.30
N ALA A 577 26.92 5.29 -18.98
CA ALA A 577 26.99 4.07 -18.14
C ALA A 577 26.38 4.30 -16.75
N LYS A 578 26.71 5.42 -16.09
CA LYS A 578 26.15 5.79 -14.77
C LYS A 578 24.65 6.03 -14.84
N THR A 579 24.19 6.70 -15.91
CA THR A 579 22.76 6.99 -16.11
C THR A 579 21.97 5.71 -16.37
N ARG A 580 22.51 4.77 -17.15
CA ARG A 580 21.91 3.42 -17.35
C ARG A 580 21.82 2.65 -16.04
N GLN A 581 22.85 2.74 -15.22
CA GLN A 581 22.85 2.09 -13.92
C GLN A 581 21.71 2.64 -13.07
N LEU A 582 21.52 3.95 -12.99
CA LEU A 582 20.46 4.58 -12.23
C LEU A 582 19.06 4.21 -12.77
N ALA A 583 18.85 4.24 -14.12
CA ALA A 583 17.60 3.78 -14.72
C ALA A 583 17.28 2.33 -14.32
N ARG A 584 18.29 1.48 -14.36
CA ARG A 584 18.18 0.10 -13.94
C ARG A 584 17.77 0.00 -12.47
N GLU A 585 18.37 0.77 -11.56
CA GLU A 585 18.03 0.86 -10.15
C GLU A 585 16.56 1.19 -9.91
N ILE A 586 16.03 2.18 -10.54
CA ILE A 586 14.65 2.61 -10.42
C ILE A 586 13.67 1.59 -11.01
N LEU A 587 13.87 1.15 -12.27
CA LEU A 587 12.99 0.16 -12.93
C LEU A 587 12.83 -1.10 -12.11
N THR A 588 13.88 -1.44 -11.42
CA THR A 588 13.91 -2.58 -10.58
C THR A 588 13.22 -2.28 -9.26
N ALA A 589 13.41 -1.08 -8.64
CA ALA A 589 12.70 -0.63 -7.44
C ALA A 589 11.18 -0.65 -7.62
N LEU A 590 10.71 -0.32 -8.79
CA LEU A 590 9.30 -0.32 -9.13
C LEU A 590 8.75 -1.71 -9.49
N ASN A 591 9.58 -2.74 -9.57
CA ASN A 591 9.18 -4.04 -10.14
C ASN A 591 8.47 -3.86 -11.50
N HIS A 592 9.03 -2.97 -12.34
CA HIS A 592 8.38 -2.53 -13.57
C HIS A 592 8.17 -3.73 -14.52
N PRO A 593 6.95 -3.96 -15.05
CA PRO A 593 6.64 -5.16 -15.85
C PRO A 593 7.53 -5.29 -17.09
N ASP A 594 7.99 -4.17 -17.63
CA ASP A 594 8.81 -4.11 -18.85
C ASP A 594 10.31 -3.92 -18.59
N ALA A 595 10.75 -3.93 -17.33
CA ALA A 595 12.15 -3.71 -16.98
C ALA A 595 13.10 -4.52 -17.87
N GLY A 596 12.80 -5.79 -18.14
CA GLY A 596 13.60 -6.65 -19.00
C GLY A 596 13.66 -6.21 -20.47
N SER A 597 12.62 -5.60 -21.03
CA SER A 597 12.59 -5.10 -22.42
C SER A 597 13.27 -3.74 -22.52
N ILE A 598 13.00 -2.85 -21.59
CA ILE A 598 13.62 -1.53 -21.49
C ILE A 598 15.14 -1.68 -21.33
N LEU A 599 15.59 -2.56 -20.43
CA LEU A 599 17.01 -2.82 -20.17
C LEU A 599 17.72 -3.52 -21.33
N ARG A 600 17.03 -4.33 -22.15
CA ARG A 600 17.60 -4.88 -23.38
C ARG A 600 17.84 -3.81 -24.44
N GLY A 601 16.94 -2.82 -24.56
CA GLY A 601 17.13 -1.64 -25.41
C GLY A 601 18.36 -0.81 -25.03
N LEU A 602 18.76 -0.86 -23.74
CA LEU A 602 19.93 -0.14 -23.21
C LEU A 602 21.28 -0.87 -23.43
N ARG A 603 21.33 -2.06 -24.06
CA ARG A 603 22.62 -2.67 -24.42
C ARG A 603 23.31 -1.80 -25.47
N PRO A 604 24.62 -1.50 -25.32
CA PRO A 604 25.36 -0.85 -26.39
C PRO A 604 25.19 -1.70 -27.65
N ARG A 605 24.74 -1.09 -28.73
CA ARG A 605 24.78 -1.74 -30.05
C ARG A 605 26.23 -2.03 -30.33
N SER A 606 26.65 -3.29 -30.13
CA SER A 606 27.92 -3.78 -30.71
C SER A 606 27.79 -3.56 -32.20
N ASP A 607 28.79 -2.90 -32.77
CA ASP A 607 28.93 -2.55 -34.17
C ASP A 607 28.30 -3.56 -35.13
N ALA A 608 27.10 -3.29 -35.57
CA ALA A 608 26.50 -3.96 -36.69
C ALA A 608 25.98 -2.84 -37.63
N GLY A 609 26.90 -2.46 -38.54
CA GLY A 609 26.60 -1.88 -39.85
C GLY A 609 25.66 -0.69 -39.87
N VAL A 610 26.19 0.52 -39.66
CA VAL A 610 25.60 1.72 -40.22
C VAL A 610 25.81 1.67 -41.74
N ALA A 611 24.79 1.25 -42.48
CA ALA A 611 24.73 1.60 -43.90
C ALA A 611 24.27 3.07 -44.01
N PRO A 612 24.97 3.93 -44.74
CA PRO A 612 24.59 5.32 -44.89
C PRO A 612 23.45 5.43 -45.91
N LEU A 613 22.37 6.07 -45.50
CA LEU A 613 21.45 6.81 -46.37
C LEU A 613 20.97 8.07 -45.67
#